data_6e8d8dcccb6e7cfeee5fc136af7eeeea
#
_entry.id   6e8d8dcccb6e7cfeee5fc136af7eeeea
#
_cell.length_a   1.000
_cell.length_b   1.000
_cell.length_c   1.000
_cell.angle_alpha   90.00
_cell.angle_beta   90.00
_cell.angle_gamma   90.00
#
_symmetry.space_group_name_H-M   'P 1'
#
loop_
_entity.id
_entity.type
_entity.pdbx_description
1 polymer ?
#
loop_
_entity_poly.entity_id
_entity_poly.type
_entity_poly.pdbx_seq_one_letter_code
_entity_poly.pdbx_strand_id
1 'polypeptide(L)'
;VYKRQSGTTTETALAFRLLKKQCEDQLGKEMAKKVIVAVTDAKKGAARVTADKEGYQTFIIPDNVGGRFSVLTPVGLLPIAVAGFDIEKLVEGARTMETICGPATPFAEVKYTLC
;
A
#
# COMPACT_ATOMS: atom_id res chain seq x y z
N VAL A 1 -6.09 2.83 6.09
CA VAL A 1 -5.05 2.96 5.05
C VAL A 1 -5.59 3.77 3.88
N TYR A 2 -5.05 4.96 3.68
CA TYR A 2 -5.39 5.81 2.54
C TYR A 2 -4.35 5.61 1.44
N LYS A 3 -4.77 5.01 0.33
CA LYS A 3 -3.87 4.72 -0.80
C LYS A 3 -4.23 5.56 -2.01
N ARG A 4 -3.29 6.42 -2.46
CA ARG A 4 -3.17 6.80 -3.86
C ARG A 4 -1.87 7.52 -4.20
N GLN A 5 -1.32 7.17 -5.35
CA GLN A 5 -0.14 7.82 -5.90
C GLN A 5 -0.42 9.30 -6.22
N SER A 6 -1.56 9.63 -6.83
CA SER A 6 -1.94 11.02 -7.16
C SER A 6 -2.85 11.70 -6.13
N GLY A 7 -3.62 10.96 -5.35
CA GLY A 7 -4.59 11.51 -4.38
C GLY A 7 -5.75 12.30 -4.99
N THR A 8 -5.94 12.26 -6.30
CA THR A 8 -6.89 13.12 -7.04
C THR A 8 -8.22 12.45 -7.43
N THR A 9 -8.42 11.15 -7.11
CA THR A 9 -9.71 10.52 -7.42
C THR A 9 -10.74 10.90 -6.39
N THR A 10 -11.86 11.36 -6.87
CA THR A 10 -12.98 11.89 -6.10
C THR A 10 -13.50 10.86 -5.09
N GLU A 11 -13.69 9.61 -5.50
CA GLU A 11 -14.24 8.53 -4.65
C GLU A 11 -13.34 8.27 -3.44
N THR A 12 -12.03 8.15 -3.66
CA THR A 12 -11.08 7.91 -2.58
C THR A 12 -10.97 9.14 -1.66
N ALA A 13 -11.05 10.34 -2.18
CA ALA A 13 -11.01 11.56 -1.39
C ALA A 13 -12.26 11.72 -0.52
N LEU A 14 -13.44 11.37 -1.05
CA LEU A 14 -14.69 11.37 -0.29
C LEU A 14 -14.67 10.32 0.82
N ALA A 15 -14.29 9.08 0.50
CA ALA A 15 -14.17 8.01 1.49
C ALA A 15 -13.18 8.40 2.62
N PHE A 16 -12.03 8.97 2.25
CA PHE A 16 -11.06 9.43 3.25
C PHE A 16 -11.62 10.51 4.16
N ARG A 17 -12.34 11.51 3.63
CA ARG A 17 -12.95 12.57 4.45
C ARG A 17 -13.95 12.02 5.46
N LEU A 18 -14.78 11.07 5.04
CA LEU A 18 -15.76 10.44 5.93
C LEU A 18 -15.08 9.63 7.02
N LEU A 19 -14.11 8.77 6.67
CA LEU A 19 -13.38 7.95 7.63
C LEU A 19 -12.51 8.80 8.56
N LYS A 20 -11.87 9.85 8.06
CA LYS A 20 -11.11 10.78 8.87
C LYS A 20 -12.01 11.44 9.93
N LYS A 21 -13.18 11.97 9.51
CA LYS A 21 -14.14 12.58 10.41
C LYS A 21 -14.60 11.59 11.49
N GLN A 22 -14.98 10.38 11.10
CA GLN A 22 -15.39 9.34 12.04
C GLN A 22 -14.27 9.01 13.05
N CYS A 23 -13.03 8.91 12.58
CA CYS A 23 -11.86 8.65 13.41
C CYS A 23 -11.61 9.80 14.41
N GLU A 24 -11.71 11.06 13.94
CA GLU A 24 -11.58 12.24 14.78
C GLU A 24 -12.71 12.37 15.82
N ASP A 25 -13.94 12.01 15.46
CA ASP A 25 -15.09 12.02 16.36
C ASP A 25 -14.96 10.95 17.47
N GLN A 26 -14.36 9.80 17.16
CA GLN A 26 -14.20 8.70 18.12
C GLN A 26 -12.95 8.81 18.99
N LEU A 27 -11.83 9.23 18.44
CA LEU A 27 -10.53 9.21 19.11
C LEU A 27 -10.00 10.59 19.47
N GLY A 28 -10.63 11.65 18.97
CA GLY A 28 -10.10 12.99 19.03
C GLY A 28 -9.00 13.25 17.99
N LYS A 29 -8.78 14.51 17.63
CA LYS A 29 -7.88 14.91 16.53
C LYS A 29 -6.44 14.45 16.71
N GLU A 30 -5.89 14.53 17.91
CA GLU A 30 -4.49 14.18 18.18
C GLU A 30 -4.23 12.66 18.07
N MET A 31 -5.17 11.84 18.57
CA MET A 31 -5.07 10.39 18.42
C MET A 31 -5.35 9.95 16.98
N ALA A 32 -6.30 10.57 16.30
CA ALA A 32 -6.59 10.28 14.89
C ALA A 32 -5.35 10.47 14.00
N LYS A 33 -4.54 11.51 14.23
CA LYS A 33 -3.28 11.73 13.52
C LYS A 33 -2.28 10.58 13.68
N LYS A 34 -2.24 9.96 14.85
CA LYS A 34 -1.31 8.84 15.14
C LYS A 34 -1.74 7.51 14.52
N VAL A 35 -3.03 7.29 14.34
CA VAL A 35 -3.57 6.03 13.80
C VAL A 35 -3.81 6.07 12.29
N ILE A 36 -3.88 7.26 11.70
CA ILE A 36 -3.99 7.40 10.25
C ILE A 36 -2.61 7.23 9.62
N VAL A 37 -2.52 6.28 8.71
CA VAL A 37 -1.30 6.00 7.95
C VAL A 37 -1.57 6.24 6.47
N ALA A 38 -0.73 7.02 5.81
CA ALA A 38 -0.83 7.32 4.39
C ALA A 38 0.20 6.53 3.57
N VAL A 39 -0.29 5.79 2.58
CA VAL A 39 0.57 5.14 1.57
C VAL A 39 0.48 5.97 0.29
N THR A 40 1.55 6.67 -0.05
CA THR A 40 1.52 7.69 -1.09
C THR A 40 2.86 7.82 -1.81
N ASP A 41 2.90 8.66 -2.85
CA ASP A 41 4.13 9.05 -3.55
C ASP A 41 5.13 9.74 -2.59
N ALA A 42 6.41 9.69 -2.93
CA ALA A 42 7.48 10.29 -2.12
C ALA A 42 7.42 11.82 -2.09
N LYS A 43 7.02 12.45 -3.19
CA LYS A 43 7.15 13.91 -3.39
C LYS A 43 5.89 14.59 -3.94
N LYS A 44 4.99 13.86 -4.58
CA LYS A 44 3.89 14.42 -5.37
C LYS A 44 2.52 13.91 -4.92
N GLY A 45 1.49 14.69 -5.25
CA GLY A 45 0.10 14.30 -5.06
C GLY A 45 -0.56 14.89 -3.82
N ALA A 46 -1.88 15.06 -3.90
CA ALA A 46 -2.68 15.66 -2.82
C ALA A 46 -2.63 14.85 -1.51
N ALA A 47 -2.48 13.53 -1.61
CA ALA A 47 -2.33 12.67 -0.45
C ALA A 47 -1.01 12.94 0.31
N ARG A 48 0.10 13.19 -0.43
CA ARG A 48 1.38 13.56 0.17
C ARG A 48 1.27 14.90 0.91
N VAL A 49 0.76 15.91 0.23
CA VAL A 49 0.57 17.25 0.82
C VAL A 49 -0.29 17.19 2.08
N THR A 50 -1.37 16.40 2.05
CA THR A 50 -2.24 16.22 3.22
C THR A 50 -1.52 15.51 4.35
N ALA A 51 -0.77 14.45 4.06
CA ALA A 51 -0.04 13.69 5.06
C ALA A 51 1.05 14.55 5.75
N ASP A 52 1.77 15.35 4.98
CA ASP A 52 2.78 16.27 5.53
C ASP A 52 2.16 17.36 6.39
N LYS A 53 1.05 17.96 5.93
CA LYS A 53 0.34 19.01 6.68
C LYS A 53 -0.25 18.49 8.00
N GLU A 54 -0.83 17.32 8.00
CA GLU A 54 -1.47 16.72 9.17
C GLU A 54 -0.51 15.94 10.08
N GLY A 55 0.71 15.65 9.58
CA GLY A 55 1.72 14.87 10.31
C GLY A 55 1.42 13.37 10.38
N TYR A 56 0.79 12.81 9.35
CA TYR A 56 0.51 11.37 9.30
C TYR A 56 1.79 10.56 9.06
N GLN A 57 1.84 9.35 9.64
CA GLN A 57 2.85 8.38 9.26
C GLN A 57 2.70 8.01 7.79
N THR A 58 3.81 7.99 7.04
CA THR A 58 3.77 7.74 5.61
C THR A 58 4.63 6.55 5.20
N PHE A 59 4.13 5.78 4.23
CA PHE A 59 4.89 4.78 3.49
C PHE A 59 4.93 5.19 2.02
N ILE A 60 6.08 5.01 1.40
CA ILE A 60 6.33 5.45 0.03
C ILE A 60 6.01 4.31 -0.95
N ILE A 61 5.29 4.65 -2.02
CA ILE A 61 5.09 3.76 -3.17
C ILE A 61 6.23 4.05 -4.16
N PRO A 62 7.01 3.04 -4.58
CA PRO A 62 8.03 3.23 -5.61
C PRO A 62 7.41 3.71 -6.93
N ASP A 63 8.03 4.71 -7.55
CA ASP A 63 7.53 5.36 -8.78
C ASP A 63 7.47 4.42 -9.98
N ASN A 64 8.35 3.40 -10.00
CA ASN A 64 8.45 2.41 -11.06
C ASN A 64 7.46 1.23 -10.91
N VAL A 65 6.60 1.25 -9.88
CA VAL A 65 5.62 0.19 -9.65
C VAL A 65 4.22 0.69 -9.97
N GLY A 66 3.64 0.20 -11.06
CA GLY A 66 2.26 0.49 -11.43
C GLY A 66 1.25 -0.03 -10.41
N GLY A 67 0.08 0.60 -10.33
CA GLY A 67 -0.94 0.30 -9.31
C GLY A 67 -1.35 -1.17 -9.25
N ARG A 68 -1.49 -1.83 -10.41
CA ARG A 68 -1.88 -3.25 -10.52
C ARG A 68 -0.79 -4.23 -10.08
N PHE A 69 0.46 -3.78 -9.96
CA PHE A 69 1.62 -4.59 -9.56
C PHE A 69 2.10 -4.27 -8.14
N SER A 70 1.32 -3.49 -7.37
CA SER A 70 1.78 -2.89 -6.12
C SER A 70 1.47 -3.72 -4.86
N VAL A 71 0.96 -4.94 -4.98
CA VAL A 71 0.59 -5.77 -3.81
C VAL A 71 1.77 -6.07 -2.88
N LEU A 72 2.98 -6.25 -3.43
CA LEU A 72 4.21 -6.48 -2.66
C LEU A 72 4.94 -5.17 -2.26
N THR A 73 4.27 -4.04 -2.37
CA THR A 73 4.71 -2.75 -1.83
C THR A 73 3.91 -2.41 -0.56
N PRO A 74 4.19 -1.32 0.14
CA PRO A 74 3.38 -0.90 1.28
C PRO A 74 1.89 -0.80 1.01
N VAL A 75 1.48 -0.70 -0.25
CA VAL A 75 0.09 -0.70 -0.69
C VAL A 75 -0.68 -1.95 -0.28
N GLY A 76 -0.10 -3.12 -0.48
CA GLY A 76 -0.72 -4.39 -0.11
C GLY A 76 -0.18 -4.92 1.22
N LEU A 77 1.12 -4.78 1.47
CA LEU A 77 1.74 -5.34 2.68
C LEU A 77 1.20 -4.71 3.97
N LEU A 78 0.95 -3.40 3.99
CA LEU A 78 0.44 -2.74 5.18
C LEU A 78 -0.95 -3.26 5.61
N PRO A 79 -1.98 -3.28 4.74
CA PRO A 79 -3.28 -3.82 5.14
C PRO A 79 -3.23 -5.32 5.47
N ILE A 80 -2.37 -6.10 4.80
CA ILE A 80 -2.18 -7.52 5.08
C ILE A 80 -1.56 -7.72 6.48
N ALA A 81 -0.55 -6.92 6.84
CA ALA A 81 0.05 -6.93 8.17
C ALA A 81 -0.95 -6.50 9.26
N VAL A 82 -1.74 -5.45 9.01
CA VAL A 82 -2.80 -5.00 9.94
C VAL A 82 -3.88 -6.07 10.14
N ALA A 83 -4.16 -6.88 9.10
CA ALA A 83 -5.07 -8.02 9.21
C ALA A 83 -4.47 -9.23 9.97
N GLY A 84 -3.21 -9.14 10.41
CA GLY A 84 -2.55 -10.18 11.22
C GLY A 84 -1.86 -11.28 10.41
N PHE A 85 -1.73 -11.12 9.10
CA PHE A 85 -1.00 -12.08 8.27
C PHE A 85 0.51 -11.84 8.31
N ASP A 86 1.26 -12.93 8.14
CA ASP A 86 2.72 -12.92 8.08
C ASP A 86 3.19 -12.43 6.71
N ILE A 87 3.58 -11.16 6.65
CA ILE A 87 4.06 -10.53 5.42
C ILE A 87 5.45 -11.00 5.00
N GLU A 88 6.27 -11.50 5.94
CA GLU A 88 7.60 -12.03 5.64
C GLU A 88 7.48 -13.31 4.82
N LYS A 89 6.60 -14.24 5.25
CA LYS A 89 6.29 -15.45 4.48
C LYS A 89 5.67 -15.16 3.13
N LEU A 90 4.84 -14.13 3.05
CA LEU A 90 4.27 -13.70 1.76
C LEU A 90 5.36 -13.26 0.77
N VAL A 91 6.31 -12.46 1.23
CA VAL A 91 7.44 -11.99 0.42
C VAL A 91 8.41 -13.13 0.07
N GLU A 92 8.64 -14.06 1.02
CA GLU A 92 9.45 -15.26 0.76
C GLU A 92 8.82 -16.15 -0.32
N GLY A 93 7.50 -16.36 -0.26
CA GLY A 93 6.76 -17.06 -1.30
C GLY A 93 6.90 -16.40 -2.68
N ALA A 94 6.83 -15.06 -2.74
CA ALA A 94 7.04 -14.33 -3.97
C ALA A 94 8.46 -14.50 -4.54
N ARG A 95 9.49 -14.47 -3.69
CA ARG A 95 10.89 -14.74 -4.09
C ARG A 95 11.08 -16.17 -4.60
N THR A 96 10.46 -17.14 -3.94
CA THR A 96 10.49 -18.53 -4.37
C THR A 96 9.87 -18.67 -5.77
N MET A 97 8.73 -18.03 -6.01
CA MET A 97 8.08 -18.03 -7.34
C MET A 97 8.91 -17.29 -8.38
N GLU A 98 9.57 -16.20 -8.05
CA GLU A 98 10.51 -15.53 -8.95
C GLU A 98 11.63 -16.45 -9.39
N THR A 99 12.20 -17.24 -8.47
CA THR A 99 13.24 -18.21 -8.80
C THR A 99 12.71 -19.32 -9.72
N ILE A 100 11.51 -19.84 -9.44
CA ILE A 100 10.92 -20.94 -10.22
C ILE A 100 10.48 -20.48 -11.62
N CYS A 101 9.92 -19.26 -11.73
CA CYS A 101 9.36 -18.71 -12.96
C CYS A 101 10.30 -17.71 -13.65
N GLY A 102 11.49 -17.51 -13.14
CA GLY A 102 12.46 -16.53 -13.64
C GLY A 102 13.07 -16.90 -14.99
N PRO A 103 13.73 -15.95 -15.67
CA PRO A 103 14.27 -16.16 -17.01
C PRO A 103 15.40 -17.19 -17.06
N ALA A 104 15.98 -17.56 -15.92
CA ALA A 104 17.00 -18.59 -15.81
C ALA A 104 16.43 -20.02 -15.79
N THR A 105 15.12 -20.18 -15.57
CA THR A 105 14.46 -21.48 -15.50
C THR A 105 13.94 -21.85 -16.90
N PRO A 106 14.35 -23.00 -17.49
CA PRO A 106 13.82 -23.46 -18.76
C PRO A 106 12.30 -23.59 -18.72
N PHE A 107 11.63 -23.16 -19.77
CA PHE A 107 10.15 -23.17 -19.83
C PHE A 107 9.55 -24.55 -19.53
N ALA A 108 10.21 -25.62 -19.92
CA ALA A 108 9.79 -27.01 -19.68
C ALA A 108 9.82 -27.40 -18.18
N GLU A 109 10.59 -26.67 -17.36
CA GLU A 109 10.74 -26.93 -15.92
C GLU A 109 9.83 -26.05 -15.06
N VAL A 110 9.17 -25.06 -15.65
CA VAL A 110 8.26 -24.16 -14.94
C VAL A 110 6.94 -24.87 -14.69
N LYS A 111 6.78 -25.42 -13.49
CA LYS A 111 5.60 -26.20 -13.08
C LYS A 111 4.29 -25.40 -12.96
N TYR A 112 4.36 -24.07 -12.95
CA TYR A 112 3.24 -23.17 -12.68
C TYR A 112 2.93 -22.20 -13.81
N THR A 113 3.41 -22.52 -15.02
CA THR A 113 3.06 -21.74 -16.19
C THR A 113 1.64 -22.06 -16.63
N LEU A 114 0.88 -21.02 -16.71
CA LEU A 114 -0.32 -20.92 -17.52
C LEU A 114 -1.56 -21.62 -16.96
N CYS A 115 -2.19 -20.92 -16.06
CA CYS A 115 -3.65 -20.84 -16.19
C CYS A 115 -4.02 -19.57 -16.94
#